data_aa63b225f15bd341ddaa4b730be46ea5
#
_entry.id   aa63b225f15bd341ddaa4b730be46ea5
#
_cell.length_a   1.000
_cell.length_b   1.000
_cell.length_c   1.000
_cell.angle_alpha   90.00
_cell.angle_beta   90.00
_cell.angle_gamma   90.00
#
_symmetry.space_group_name_H-M   'P 1'
#
loop_
_entity.id
_entity.type
_entity.pdbx_description
1 polymer ?
#
loop_
_entity_poly.entity_id
_entity_poly.type
_entity_poly.pdbx_seq_one_letter_code
_entity_poly.pdbx_strand_id
1 'polypeptide(L)'
;MSEATIRPGSTVLAGFAALVLSGCITSRVEDARETVTGIETGESVVILAKSYHLGNETEDKYISCVEDALSRGSRGLRVIPHKQFVDSLFPWFEPRTAPAETKGLPRLMERPGVAERIAEQNVRYIVWLDGDTDRVAGGGSLSCAAGPGGGGCFGFAWWQNDADYNAAVWDLKGLQSAGSVTADVSGTSFLPALVIPIPLIARARAAACKGLADQLRTFIVDEPQA
;
A
#
# COMPACT_ATOMS: atom_id res chain seq x y z
N MET A 1 -29.29 -15.62 51.73
CA MET A 1 -29.86 -15.30 50.42
C MET A 1 -29.58 -13.82 50.22
N SER A 2 -28.52 -13.47 49.47
CA SER A 2 -28.13 -12.10 49.08
C SER A 2 -28.33 -11.93 47.61
N GLU A 3 -29.30 -11.12 47.24
CA GLU A 3 -29.54 -10.77 45.83
C GLU A 3 -28.52 -9.72 45.35
N ALA A 4 -27.77 -10.05 44.36
CA ALA A 4 -26.86 -9.13 43.65
C ALA A 4 -27.63 -8.37 42.61
N THR A 5 -27.90 -7.08 42.87
CA THR A 5 -28.54 -6.15 41.92
C THR A 5 -27.54 -5.74 40.86
N ILE A 6 -27.67 -6.31 39.65
CA ILE A 6 -26.91 -5.92 38.47
C ILE A 6 -27.48 -4.59 37.94
N ARG A 7 -26.67 -3.53 37.97
CA ARG A 7 -26.99 -2.20 37.39
C ARG A 7 -26.76 -2.23 35.86
N PRO A 8 -27.80 -2.15 35.01
CA PRO A 8 -27.67 -2.27 33.54
C PRO A 8 -27.20 -0.98 32.83
N GLY A 9 -26.72 0.02 33.54
CA GLY A 9 -26.37 1.32 32.92
C GLY A 9 -24.93 1.49 32.42
N SER A 10 -23.98 0.64 32.85
CA SER A 10 -22.53 0.89 32.62
C SER A 10 -22.00 0.24 31.33
N THR A 11 -22.64 -0.80 30.84
CA THR A 11 -22.17 -1.56 29.68
C THR A 11 -22.60 -0.94 28.33
N VAL A 12 -23.68 -0.17 28.29
CA VAL A 12 -24.17 0.47 27.06
C VAL A 12 -23.30 1.68 26.69
N LEU A 13 -22.77 2.43 27.66
CA LEU A 13 -21.90 3.59 27.40
C LEU A 13 -20.52 3.18 26.84
N ALA A 14 -19.98 2.04 27.28
CA ALA A 14 -18.70 1.54 26.81
C ALA A 14 -18.75 1.01 25.37
N GLY A 15 -19.90 0.45 24.95
CA GLY A 15 -20.12 -0.03 23.58
C GLY A 15 -20.27 1.09 22.55
N PHE A 16 -20.84 2.23 22.95
CA PHE A 16 -21.04 3.36 22.04
C PHE A 16 -19.75 4.17 21.78
N ALA A 17 -18.82 4.18 22.75
CA ALA A 17 -17.54 4.87 22.61
C ALA A 17 -16.58 4.17 21.62
N ALA A 18 -16.74 2.85 21.39
CA ALA A 18 -15.87 2.09 20.48
C ALA A 18 -16.22 2.25 18.98
N LEU A 19 -17.45 2.68 18.66
CA LEU A 19 -17.92 2.83 17.28
C LEU A 19 -17.54 4.15 16.61
N VAL A 20 -17.04 5.13 17.34
CA VAL A 20 -16.83 6.50 16.84
C VAL A 20 -15.37 6.79 16.46
N LEU A 21 -14.47 5.81 16.58
CA LEU A 21 -13.00 6.03 16.48
C LEU A 21 -12.40 5.79 15.09
N SER A 22 -13.21 5.53 14.06
CA SER A 22 -12.72 5.35 12.68
C SER A 22 -13.01 6.58 11.83
N GLY A 23 -11.99 7.16 11.22
CA GLY A 23 -12.15 8.09 10.10
C GLY A 23 -12.85 7.39 8.93
N CYS A 24 -13.55 8.16 8.09
CA CYS A 24 -14.19 7.61 6.89
C CYS A 24 -13.12 7.28 5.85
N ILE A 25 -13.16 6.05 5.31
CA ILE A 25 -12.31 5.60 4.22
C ILE A 25 -13.21 5.09 3.09
N THR A 26 -12.96 5.57 1.88
CA THR A 26 -13.51 5.02 0.63
C THR A 26 -12.36 4.41 -0.14
N SER A 27 -12.51 3.17 -0.62
CA SER A 27 -11.48 2.46 -1.36
C SER A 27 -12.07 1.84 -2.62
N ARG A 28 -11.37 2.03 -3.74
CA ARG A 28 -11.63 1.39 -5.02
C ARG A 28 -10.34 0.72 -5.48
N VAL A 29 -10.41 -0.58 -5.76
CA VAL A 29 -9.28 -1.34 -6.28
C VAL A 29 -9.74 -2.07 -7.52
N GLU A 30 -9.00 -1.91 -8.62
CA GLU A 30 -9.33 -2.47 -9.93
C GLU A 30 -8.10 -3.13 -10.54
N ASP A 31 -8.32 -4.13 -11.39
CA ASP A 31 -7.26 -4.73 -12.20
C ASP A 31 -7.64 -4.77 -13.68
N ALA A 32 -6.63 -4.68 -14.53
CA ALA A 32 -6.73 -4.83 -15.97
C ALA A 32 -5.71 -5.90 -16.40
N ARG A 33 -6.20 -7.06 -16.85
CA ARG A 33 -5.37 -8.19 -17.30
C ARG A 33 -5.14 -8.10 -18.80
N GLU A 34 -3.89 -8.28 -19.21
CA GLU A 34 -3.48 -8.35 -20.62
C GLU A 34 -3.15 -9.79 -21.02
N THR A 35 -2.71 -10.61 -20.04
CA THR A 35 -2.37 -12.02 -20.26
C THR A 35 -2.84 -12.86 -19.08
N VAL A 36 -2.88 -14.19 -19.30
CA VAL A 36 -3.07 -15.17 -18.22
C VAL A 36 -1.86 -15.12 -17.30
N THR A 37 -2.13 -15.01 -16.01
CA THR A 37 -1.09 -15.00 -14.98
C THR A 37 -1.08 -16.33 -14.22
N GLY A 38 -0.01 -16.59 -13.50
CA GLY A 38 0.18 -17.76 -12.66
C GLY A 38 1.61 -17.77 -12.13
N ILE A 39 1.83 -18.30 -10.95
CA ILE A 39 3.13 -18.40 -10.32
C ILE A 39 3.37 -19.82 -9.82
N GLU A 40 4.49 -20.42 -10.21
CA GLU A 40 4.86 -21.78 -9.82
C GLU A 40 5.59 -21.79 -8.46
N THR A 41 5.63 -22.98 -7.84
CA THR A 41 6.36 -23.16 -6.57
C THR A 41 7.84 -22.84 -6.77
N GLY A 42 8.34 -21.91 -5.94
CA GLY A 42 9.74 -21.47 -5.99
C GLY A 42 9.99 -20.25 -6.87
N GLU A 43 9.07 -19.85 -7.71
CA GLU A 43 9.14 -18.56 -8.40
C GLU A 43 8.93 -17.40 -7.43
N SER A 44 9.42 -16.22 -7.78
CA SER A 44 9.39 -15.04 -6.93
C SER A 44 8.86 -13.81 -7.66
N VAL A 45 8.46 -12.83 -6.86
CA VAL A 45 8.00 -11.51 -7.29
C VAL A 45 8.96 -10.45 -6.73
N VAL A 46 9.22 -9.42 -7.51
CA VAL A 46 9.96 -8.23 -7.09
C VAL A 46 9.06 -7.02 -7.20
N ILE A 47 9.06 -6.18 -6.18
CA ILE A 47 8.35 -4.91 -6.17
C ILE A 47 9.36 -3.78 -6.38
N LEU A 48 9.19 -3.00 -7.43
CA LEU A 48 10.05 -1.86 -7.73
C LEU A 48 9.21 -0.58 -7.80
N ALA A 49 9.79 0.56 -7.40
CA ALA A 49 9.17 1.85 -7.63
C ALA A 49 9.58 2.40 -8.99
N LYS A 50 8.68 3.11 -9.66
CA LYS A 50 9.06 3.95 -10.79
C LYS A 50 10.05 5.01 -10.35
N SER A 51 11.05 5.25 -11.19
CA SER A 51 12.19 6.07 -10.85
C SER A 51 11.85 7.55 -10.75
N TYR A 52 12.62 8.23 -9.90
CA TYR A 52 12.64 9.65 -9.54
C TYR A 52 12.64 10.68 -10.69
N HIS A 53 12.73 10.26 -11.94
CA HIS A 53 12.84 11.18 -13.07
C HIS A 53 11.55 11.92 -13.45
N LEU A 54 10.42 11.50 -12.90
CA LEU A 54 9.10 12.05 -13.21
C LEU A 54 8.45 12.84 -12.06
N GLY A 55 9.15 13.03 -10.95
CA GLY A 55 8.67 13.83 -9.82
C GLY A 55 7.70 13.10 -8.88
N ASN A 56 7.37 11.85 -9.14
CA ASN A 56 6.52 11.02 -8.30
C ASN A 56 7.37 9.93 -7.64
N GLU A 57 7.90 10.23 -6.47
CA GLU A 57 8.62 9.23 -5.67
C GLU A 57 7.62 8.38 -4.91
N THR A 58 7.43 7.15 -5.35
CA THR A 58 6.68 6.18 -4.52
C THR A 58 7.43 5.98 -3.20
N GLU A 59 6.74 6.22 -2.10
CA GLU A 59 7.34 6.20 -0.77
C GLU A 59 7.92 4.82 -0.43
N ASP A 60 9.18 4.75 0.02
CA ASP A 60 9.85 3.51 0.48
C ASP A 60 8.99 2.70 1.48
N LYS A 61 8.26 3.42 2.35
CA LYS A 61 7.35 2.80 3.32
C LYS A 61 6.15 2.11 2.66
N TYR A 62 5.71 2.60 1.51
CA TYR A 62 4.63 1.98 0.76
C TYR A 62 5.11 0.71 0.07
N ILE A 63 6.29 0.76 -0.57
CA ILE A 63 6.92 -0.40 -1.20
C ILE A 63 7.09 -1.52 -0.18
N SER A 64 7.72 -1.22 0.97
CA SER A 64 7.90 -2.19 2.06
C SER A 64 6.58 -2.74 2.60
N CYS A 65 5.53 -1.91 2.65
CA CYS A 65 4.19 -2.35 3.06
C CYS A 65 3.62 -3.39 2.08
N VAL A 66 3.74 -3.16 0.78
CA VAL A 66 3.25 -4.08 -0.26
C VAL A 66 4.06 -5.38 -0.27
N GLU A 67 5.40 -5.31 -0.18
CA GLU A 67 6.29 -6.47 -0.05
C GLU A 67 5.88 -7.36 1.13
N ASP A 68 5.74 -6.75 2.29
CA ASP A 68 5.32 -7.41 3.53
C ASP A 68 3.90 -8.02 3.42
N ALA A 69 2.96 -7.30 2.82
CA ALA A 69 1.59 -7.76 2.69
C ALA A 69 1.49 -8.95 1.71
N LEU A 70 2.24 -8.93 0.61
CA LEU A 70 2.29 -10.03 -0.36
C LEU A 70 2.94 -11.29 0.20
N SER A 71 3.98 -11.15 1.04
CA SER A 71 4.72 -12.28 1.59
C SER A 71 3.98 -12.99 2.74
N ARG A 72 3.00 -12.33 3.38
CA ARG A 72 2.29 -12.88 4.54
C ARG A 72 1.12 -13.79 4.17
N GLY A 73 0.77 -14.69 5.12
CA GLY A 73 -0.40 -15.55 5.04
C GLY A 73 -0.15 -16.89 4.36
N SER A 74 -1.17 -17.75 4.33
CA SER A 74 -1.09 -19.11 3.79
C SER A 74 -0.88 -19.17 2.27
N ARG A 75 -1.21 -18.10 1.56
CA ARG A 75 -0.96 -17.89 0.12
C ARG A 75 0.07 -16.78 -0.09
N GLY A 76 1.01 -16.62 0.86
CA GLY A 76 2.10 -15.66 0.73
C GLY A 76 3.00 -15.99 -0.45
N LEU A 77 3.33 -14.95 -1.23
CA LEU A 77 4.25 -15.07 -2.37
C LEU A 77 5.70 -14.98 -1.86
N ARG A 78 6.62 -15.61 -2.60
CA ARG A 78 8.04 -15.37 -2.39
C ARG A 78 8.39 -14.00 -2.97
N VAL A 79 8.57 -13.00 -2.10
CA VAL A 79 8.94 -11.64 -2.50
C VAL A 79 10.43 -11.43 -2.25
N ILE A 80 11.16 -10.98 -3.26
CA ILE A 80 12.55 -10.55 -3.13
C ILE A 80 12.54 -9.07 -2.77
N PRO A 81 13.20 -8.64 -1.67
CA PRO A 81 13.27 -7.23 -1.30
C PRO A 81 13.88 -6.38 -2.42
N HIS A 82 13.25 -5.24 -2.74
CA HIS A 82 13.64 -4.38 -3.86
C HIS A 82 15.13 -3.99 -3.83
N LYS A 83 15.66 -3.63 -2.66
CA LYS A 83 17.07 -3.24 -2.51
C LYS A 83 18.01 -4.40 -2.88
N GLN A 84 17.70 -5.61 -2.41
CA GLN A 84 18.50 -6.80 -2.73
C GLN A 84 18.49 -7.09 -4.24
N PHE A 85 17.34 -6.95 -4.88
CA PHE A 85 17.22 -7.16 -6.33
C PHE A 85 18.01 -6.12 -7.11
N VAL A 86 17.82 -4.83 -6.82
CA VAL A 86 18.53 -3.72 -7.47
C VAL A 86 20.04 -3.86 -7.30
N ASP A 87 20.51 -4.10 -6.08
CA ASP A 87 21.95 -4.28 -5.79
C ASP A 87 22.56 -5.45 -6.58
N SER A 88 21.82 -6.57 -6.70
CA SER A 88 22.28 -7.76 -7.42
C SER A 88 22.38 -7.56 -8.93
N LEU A 89 21.61 -6.63 -9.47
CA LEU A 89 21.52 -6.31 -10.90
C LEU A 89 22.12 -4.94 -11.25
N PHE A 90 22.93 -4.37 -10.33
CA PHE A 90 23.62 -3.12 -10.62
C PHE A 90 24.43 -3.21 -11.92
N PRO A 91 24.38 -2.20 -12.82
CA PRO A 91 23.65 -0.92 -12.71
C PRO A 91 22.29 -0.90 -13.44
N TRP A 92 21.70 -2.01 -13.80
CA TRP A 92 20.61 -2.11 -14.78
C TRP A 92 19.22 -1.74 -14.25
N PHE A 93 18.99 -1.89 -12.94
CA PHE A 93 17.72 -1.54 -12.29
C PHE A 93 17.81 -0.30 -11.38
N GLU A 94 18.90 0.44 -11.51
CA GLU A 94 19.00 1.75 -10.87
C GLU A 94 17.97 2.73 -11.47
N PRO A 95 17.53 3.74 -10.72
CA PRO A 95 16.52 4.69 -11.17
C PRO A 95 16.74 5.31 -12.56
N ARG A 96 18.02 5.46 -12.96
CA ARG A 96 18.38 6.05 -14.26
C ARG A 96 18.51 5.06 -15.41
N THR A 97 18.62 3.79 -15.12
CA THR A 97 18.94 2.74 -16.11
C THR A 97 17.84 1.71 -16.25
N ALA A 98 16.95 1.63 -15.27
CA ALA A 98 15.79 0.76 -15.30
C ALA A 98 14.89 1.08 -16.51
N PRO A 99 14.32 0.06 -17.17
CA PRO A 99 13.40 0.27 -18.29
C PRO A 99 12.13 0.97 -17.80
N ALA A 100 11.72 2.02 -18.50
CA ALA A 100 10.51 2.76 -18.18
C ALA A 100 9.22 2.02 -18.60
N GLU A 101 9.34 1.11 -19.57
CA GLU A 101 8.21 0.37 -20.14
C GLU A 101 8.60 -1.09 -20.41
N THR A 102 7.60 -1.98 -20.41
CA THR A 102 7.76 -3.42 -20.63
C THR A 102 8.48 -3.75 -21.93
N LYS A 103 8.24 -2.97 -22.99
CA LYS A 103 8.94 -3.13 -24.28
C LYS A 103 10.47 -2.97 -24.22
N GLY A 104 10.98 -2.39 -23.12
CA GLY A 104 12.42 -2.31 -22.87
C GLY A 104 13.04 -3.60 -22.30
N LEU A 105 12.23 -4.53 -21.80
CA LEU A 105 12.71 -5.76 -21.17
C LEU A 105 13.54 -6.66 -22.11
N PRO A 106 13.12 -6.95 -23.36
CA PRO A 106 13.91 -7.81 -24.23
C PRO A 106 15.34 -7.27 -24.40
N ARG A 107 15.48 -5.97 -24.66
CA ARG A 107 16.78 -5.31 -24.81
C ARG A 107 17.60 -5.33 -23.53
N LEU A 108 16.95 -5.27 -22.37
CA LEU A 108 17.63 -5.38 -21.08
C LEU A 108 18.13 -6.79 -20.85
N MET A 109 17.34 -7.81 -21.18
CA MET A 109 17.71 -9.23 -21.04
C MET A 109 18.86 -9.64 -21.96
N GLU A 110 19.10 -8.93 -23.06
CA GLU A 110 20.27 -9.12 -23.94
C GLU A 110 21.60 -8.61 -23.33
N ARG A 111 21.53 -7.85 -22.23
CA ARG A 111 22.74 -7.36 -21.57
C ARG A 111 23.48 -8.51 -20.87
N PRO A 112 24.84 -8.56 -20.97
CA PRO A 112 25.61 -9.63 -20.38
C PRO A 112 25.34 -9.81 -18.88
N GLY A 113 24.98 -11.01 -18.47
CA GLY A 113 24.75 -11.39 -17.07
C GLY A 113 23.42 -10.96 -16.46
N VAL A 114 22.56 -10.25 -17.19
CA VAL A 114 21.25 -9.82 -16.65
C VAL A 114 20.27 -10.99 -16.60
N ALA A 115 20.08 -11.68 -17.70
CA ALA A 115 19.16 -12.81 -17.78
C ALA A 115 19.55 -13.93 -16.79
N GLU A 116 20.84 -14.23 -16.69
CA GLU A 116 21.37 -15.24 -15.79
C GLU A 116 21.09 -14.90 -14.33
N ARG A 117 21.37 -13.66 -13.91
CA ARG A 117 21.13 -13.23 -12.52
C ARG A 117 19.66 -13.18 -12.14
N ILE A 118 18.80 -12.81 -13.09
CA ILE A 118 17.34 -12.85 -12.88
C ILE A 118 16.88 -14.30 -12.74
N ALA A 119 17.39 -15.20 -13.58
CA ALA A 119 17.08 -16.62 -13.54
C ALA A 119 17.56 -17.27 -12.22
N GLU A 120 18.75 -16.94 -11.72
CA GLU A 120 19.28 -17.41 -10.44
C GLU A 120 18.37 -17.07 -9.26
N GLN A 121 17.68 -15.93 -9.32
CA GLN A 121 16.73 -15.49 -8.30
C GLN A 121 15.31 -16.05 -8.52
N ASN A 122 15.11 -16.74 -9.64
CA ASN A 122 13.82 -17.32 -10.06
C ASN A 122 12.68 -16.29 -10.07
N VAL A 123 12.94 -15.08 -10.59
CA VAL A 123 11.96 -14.00 -10.67
C VAL A 123 10.99 -14.25 -11.82
N ARG A 124 9.71 -14.39 -11.47
CA ARG A 124 8.61 -14.55 -12.43
C ARG A 124 8.01 -13.21 -12.82
N TYR A 125 7.73 -12.37 -11.84
CA TYR A 125 7.10 -11.07 -12.06
C TYR A 125 7.89 -9.92 -11.46
N ILE A 126 7.98 -8.82 -12.19
CA ILE A 126 8.34 -7.51 -11.66
C ILE A 126 7.07 -6.68 -11.60
N VAL A 127 6.80 -6.11 -10.43
CA VAL A 127 5.69 -5.18 -10.19
C VAL A 127 6.28 -3.79 -10.03
N TRP A 128 5.94 -2.89 -10.94
CA TRP A 128 6.32 -1.48 -10.88
C TRP A 128 5.24 -0.67 -10.19
N LEU A 129 5.56 -0.15 -9.03
CA LEU A 129 4.69 0.75 -8.28
C LEU A 129 4.92 2.19 -8.71
N ASP A 130 3.82 2.91 -8.90
CA ASP A 130 3.75 4.34 -9.18
C ASP A 130 2.62 4.94 -8.36
N GLY A 131 2.80 6.15 -7.84
CA GLY A 131 1.77 6.84 -7.07
C GLY A 131 2.26 7.36 -5.72
N ASP A 132 1.39 8.10 -5.06
CA ASP A 132 1.69 8.78 -3.80
C ASP A 132 0.44 8.93 -2.91
N THR A 133 0.62 9.59 -1.77
CA THR A 133 -0.47 9.92 -0.85
C THR A 133 -0.40 11.39 -0.51
N ASP A 134 -1.38 12.16 -0.99
CA ASP A 134 -1.45 13.59 -0.81
C ASP A 134 -2.58 14.03 0.12
N ARG A 135 -2.36 15.19 0.76
CA ARG A 135 -3.42 15.91 1.43
C ARG A 135 -4.13 16.82 0.44
N VAL A 136 -5.38 16.48 0.10
CA VAL A 136 -6.17 17.19 -0.92
C VAL A 136 -7.09 18.25 -0.34
N ALA A 137 -7.49 18.11 0.93
CA ALA A 137 -8.37 19.06 1.59
C ALA A 137 -8.12 19.10 3.09
N GLY A 138 -8.56 20.17 3.74
CA GLY A 138 -8.53 20.31 5.19
C GLY A 138 -9.02 21.66 5.64
N GLY A 139 -9.47 21.73 6.88
CA GLY A 139 -9.99 22.97 7.48
C GLY A 139 -10.25 22.84 8.97
N GLY A 140 -10.77 23.93 9.54
CA GLY A 140 -11.05 24.02 10.96
C GLY A 140 -9.98 24.77 11.76
N SER A 141 -10.19 24.90 13.04
CA SER A 141 -9.26 25.55 13.97
C SER A 141 -9.27 24.87 15.33
N LEU A 142 -8.11 24.86 15.97
CA LEU A 142 -7.92 24.44 17.35
C LEU A 142 -7.27 25.56 18.12
N SER A 143 -7.87 25.90 19.30
CA SER A 143 -7.29 26.81 20.26
C SER A 143 -6.96 26.05 21.53
N CYS A 144 -5.70 26.14 21.98
CA CYS A 144 -5.23 25.51 23.21
C CYS A 144 -4.71 26.58 24.14
N ALA A 145 -5.07 26.49 25.44
CA ALA A 145 -4.58 27.37 26.50
C ALA A 145 -4.06 26.54 27.66
N ALA A 146 -3.00 27.04 28.32
CA ALA A 146 -2.46 26.49 29.54
C ALA A 146 -2.37 27.56 30.60
N GLY A 147 -2.69 27.20 31.87
CA GLY A 147 -2.66 28.08 33.01
C GLY A 147 -2.32 27.33 34.29
N PRO A 148 -2.22 28.04 35.45
CA PRO A 148 -1.82 27.42 36.71
C PRO A 148 -2.74 26.30 37.20
N GLY A 149 -3.97 26.20 36.69
CA GLY A 149 -4.95 25.17 37.03
C GLY A 149 -5.05 24.03 35.99
N GLY A 150 -4.19 24.01 34.98
CA GLY A 150 -4.23 23.02 33.91
C GLY A 150 -4.29 23.62 32.50
N GLY A 151 -4.38 22.79 31.49
CA GLY A 151 -4.49 23.20 30.10
C GLY A 151 -5.60 22.42 29.39
N GLY A 152 -6.08 22.98 28.27
CA GLY A 152 -7.06 22.32 27.43
C GLY A 152 -7.15 22.93 26.05
N CYS A 153 -7.72 22.17 25.13
CA CYS A 153 -7.96 22.58 23.76
C CYS A 153 -9.45 22.56 23.45
N PHE A 154 -9.89 23.53 22.65
CA PHE A 154 -11.25 23.61 22.14
C PHE A 154 -11.21 23.86 20.65
N GLY A 155 -12.01 23.13 19.89
CA GLY A 155 -12.14 23.32 18.47
C GLY A 155 -12.34 22.02 17.69
N PHE A 156 -12.25 22.14 16.36
CA PHE A 156 -12.41 21.04 15.43
C PHE A 156 -11.52 21.29 14.22
N ALA A 157 -10.78 20.28 13.81
CA ALA A 157 -10.06 20.28 12.54
C ALA A 157 -10.32 18.98 11.78
N TRP A 158 -10.23 19.03 10.47
CA TRP A 158 -10.35 17.87 9.61
C TRP A 158 -9.38 17.99 8.44
N TRP A 159 -9.02 16.85 7.86
CA TRP A 159 -8.24 16.79 6.62
C TRP A 159 -8.55 15.50 5.86
N GLN A 160 -8.43 15.59 4.55
CA GLN A 160 -8.58 14.46 3.64
C GLN A 160 -7.24 14.15 3.00
N ASN A 161 -6.88 12.87 2.99
CA ASN A 161 -5.76 12.35 2.23
C ASN A 161 -6.31 11.41 1.16
N ASP A 162 -5.82 11.57 -0.06
CA ASP A 162 -6.05 10.65 -1.17
C ASP A 162 -4.74 9.90 -1.44
N ALA A 163 -4.87 8.60 -1.69
CA ALA A 163 -3.78 7.68 -1.93
C ALA A 163 -4.06 6.95 -3.23
N ASP A 164 -3.34 7.33 -4.29
CA ASP A 164 -3.52 6.86 -5.64
C ASP A 164 -2.28 6.08 -6.08
N TYR A 165 -2.42 4.76 -6.23
CA TYR A 165 -1.32 3.88 -6.57
C TYR A 165 -1.67 2.98 -7.74
N ASN A 166 -0.70 2.82 -8.64
CA ASN A 166 -0.76 1.89 -9.76
C ASN A 166 0.39 0.89 -9.67
N ALA A 167 0.10 -0.37 -9.96
CA ALA A 167 1.05 -1.47 -10.02
C ALA A 167 1.02 -2.12 -11.39
N ALA A 168 1.99 -1.80 -12.26
CA ALA A 168 2.15 -2.47 -13.54
C ALA A 168 2.91 -3.79 -13.34
N VAL A 169 2.33 -4.89 -13.80
CA VAL A 169 2.88 -6.25 -13.63
C VAL A 169 3.52 -6.70 -14.94
N TRP A 170 4.83 -6.99 -14.87
CA TRP A 170 5.63 -7.46 -16.00
C TRP A 170 5.98 -8.93 -15.85
N ASP A 171 5.65 -9.73 -16.84
CA ASP A 171 6.01 -11.14 -16.94
C ASP A 171 7.41 -11.27 -17.55
N LEU A 172 8.36 -11.77 -16.77
CA LEU A 172 9.73 -11.97 -17.25
C LEU A 172 9.90 -13.25 -18.11
N LYS A 173 9.00 -14.21 -17.96
CA LYS A 173 9.03 -15.45 -18.77
C LYS A 173 8.54 -15.18 -20.19
N GLY A 174 7.48 -14.36 -20.32
CA GLY A 174 6.93 -13.92 -21.60
C GLY A 174 7.56 -12.63 -22.15
N LEU A 175 8.37 -11.92 -21.36
CA LEU A 175 8.93 -10.59 -21.67
C LEU A 175 7.85 -9.59 -22.12
N GLN A 176 6.72 -9.58 -21.42
CA GLN A 176 5.54 -8.80 -21.77
C GLN A 176 4.84 -8.23 -20.55
N SER A 177 3.93 -7.29 -20.79
CA SER A 177 3.01 -6.84 -19.75
C SER A 177 2.01 -7.95 -19.42
N ALA A 178 1.80 -8.19 -18.13
CA ALA A 178 0.71 -9.06 -17.67
C ALA A 178 -0.56 -8.24 -17.39
N GLY A 179 -0.42 -6.92 -17.19
CA GLY A 179 -1.49 -5.98 -16.90
C GLY A 179 -1.15 -5.05 -15.75
N SER A 180 -2.16 -4.50 -15.09
CA SER A 180 -2.00 -3.57 -13.98
C SER A 180 -3.07 -3.72 -12.91
N VAL A 181 -2.76 -3.26 -11.70
CA VAL A 181 -3.69 -3.13 -10.57
C VAL A 181 -3.63 -1.70 -10.07
N THR A 182 -4.77 -1.05 -9.89
CA THR A 182 -4.89 0.31 -9.35
C THR A 182 -5.59 0.28 -8.00
N ALA A 183 -5.22 1.20 -7.11
CA ALA A 183 -5.85 1.39 -5.82
C ALA A 183 -6.01 2.87 -5.53
N ASP A 184 -7.25 3.35 -5.53
CA ASP A 184 -7.65 4.71 -5.23
C ASP A 184 -8.35 4.74 -3.87
N VAL A 185 -7.75 5.40 -2.89
CA VAL A 185 -8.26 5.42 -1.53
C VAL A 185 -8.31 6.82 -0.97
N SER A 186 -9.51 7.29 -0.67
CA SER A 186 -9.74 8.55 0.03
C SER A 186 -10.02 8.31 1.51
N GLY A 187 -9.38 9.09 2.37
CA GLY A 187 -9.57 8.99 3.81
C GLY A 187 -9.71 10.34 4.50
N THR A 188 -10.83 10.57 5.19
CA THR A 188 -11.07 11.78 5.97
C THR A 188 -10.78 11.56 7.45
N SER A 189 -9.89 12.37 7.99
CA SER A 189 -9.50 12.39 9.38
C SER A 189 -10.10 13.58 10.10
N PHE A 190 -10.38 13.41 11.39
CA PHE A 190 -11.01 14.44 12.24
C PHE A 190 -10.22 14.60 13.53
N LEU A 191 -10.18 15.82 14.05
CA LEU A 191 -9.54 16.16 15.31
C LEU A 191 -10.49 17.05 16.15
N PRO A 192 -11.53 16.48 16.78
CA PRO A 192 -12.34 17.18 17.75
C PRO A 192 -11.57 17.39 19.06
N ALA A 193 -11.75 18.57 19.69
CA ALA A 193 -11.17 18.91 20.98
C ALA A 193 -12.19 19.63 21.85
N LEU A 194 -12.47 19.06 23.01
CA LEU A 194 -13.35 19.62 24.05
C LEU A 194 -12.66 19.74 25.42
N VAL A 195 -11.43 19.54 25.54
CA VAL A 195 -10.45 19.66 26.62
C VAL A 195 -9.20 18.96 26.15
N ILE A 196 -9.32 17.73 25.64
CA ILE A 196 -8.23 16.93 25.06
C ILE A 196 -8.56 16.69 23.59
N PRO A 197 -7.63 16.95 22.66
CA PRO A 197 -7.81 16.61 21.25
C PRO A 197 -7.80 15.08 21.05
N ILE A 198 -8.83 14.56 20.40
CA ILE A 198 -8.95 13.13 20.09
C ILE A 198 -8.81 12.93 18.60
N PRO A 199 -7.66 12.42 18.10
CA PRO A 199 -7.45 12.20 16.67
C PRO A 199 -8.22 10.97 16.18
N LEU A 200 -9.10 11.17 15.21
CA LEU A 200 -9.79 10.14 14.44
C LEU A 200 -9.11 10.05 13.07
N ILE A 201 -8.11 9.18 12.93
CA ILE A 201 -7.22 9.18 11.77
C ILE A 201 -7.66 8.12 10.77
N ALA A 202 -8.00 8.56 9.55
CA ALA A 202 -8.15 7.70 8.39
C ALA A 202 -6.76 7.39 7.81
N ARG A 203 -6.43 6.10 7.69
CA ARG A 203 -5.13 5.63 7.20
C ARG A 203 -5.21 5.25 5.72
N ALA A 204 -5.46 6.23 4.84
CA ALA A 204 -5.66 6.03 3.41
C ALA A 204 -4.51 5.21 2.78
N ARG A 205 -3.26 5.58 3.01
CA ARG A 205 -2.08 4.84 2.51
C ARG A 205 -2.03 3.38 2.96
N ALA A 206 -2.34 3.09 4.22
CA ALA A 206 -2.33 1.71 4.71
C ALA A 206 -3.48 0.88 4.12
N ALA A 207 -4.63 1.51 3.87
CA ALA A 207 -5.76 0.87 3.20
C ALA A 207 -5.44 0.61 1.72
N ALA A 208 -4.83 1.57 1.01
CA ALA A 208 -4.36 1.41 -0.35
C ALA A 208 -3.33 0.29 -0.47
N CYS A 209 -2.32 0.25 0.41
CA CYS A 209 -1.33 -0.82 0.45
C CYS A 209 -1.97 -2.21 0.60
N LYS A 210 -2.89 -2.35 1.55
CA LYS A 210 -3.57 -3.63 1.77
C LYS A 210 -4.43 -4.03 0.58
N GLY A 211 -5.25 -3.11 0.07
CA GLY A 211 -6.12 -3.36 -1.08
C GLY A 211 -5.33 -3.75 -2.32
N LEU A 212 -4.28 -2.98 -2.63
CA LEU A 212 -3.38 -3.26 -3.76
C LEU A 212 -2.70 -4.63 -3.62
N ALA A 213 -2.14 -4.95 -2.44
CA ALA A 213 -1.46 -6.22 -2.22
C ALA A 213 -2.41 -7.42 -2.30
N ASP A 214 -3.63 -7.31 -1.77
CA ASP A 214 -4.63 -8.37 -1.84
C ASP A 214 -5.08 -8.60 -3.29
N GLN A 215 -5.28 -7.52 -4.07
CA GLN A 215 -5.63 -7.63 -5.49
C GLN A 215 -4.46 -8.15 -6.34
N LEU A 216 -3.23 -7.67 -6.09
CA LEU A 216 -2.03 -8.19 -6.75
C LEU A 216 -1.83 -9.69 -6.50
N ARG A 217 -2.09 -10.16 -5.27
CA ARG A 217 -2.02 -11.59 -4.97
C ARG A 217 -3.03 -12.37 -5.79
N THR A 218 -4.28 -11.93 -5.86
CA THR A 218 -5.32 -12.53 -6.69
C THR A 218 -4.92 -12.48 -8.17
N PHE A 219 -4.44 -11.33 -8.64
CA PHE A 219 -3.97 -11.14 -10.01
C PHE A 219 -2.85 -12.11 -10.39
N ILE A 220 -1.88 -12.36 -9.50
CA ILE A 220 -0.70 -13.19 -9.79
C ILE A 220 -1.00 -14.69 -9.61
N VAL A 221 -1.81 -15.06 -8.62
CA VAL A 221 -2.04 -16.48 -8.24
C VAL A 221 -3.20 -17.10 -9.00
N ASP A 222 -4.26 -16.32 -9.24
CA ASP A 222 -5.47 -16.87 -9.85
C ASP A 222 -5.29 -17.01 -11.37
N GLU A 223 -5.30 -18.27 -11.80
CA GLU A 223 -5.57 -18.61 -13.20
C GLU A 223 -6.99 -18.12 -13.52
N PRO A 224 -7.24 -17.36 -14.62
CA PRO A 224 -8.57 -16.93 -14.96
C PRO A 224 -9.44 -18.15 -15.13
N GLN A 225 -10.52 -18.23 -14.37
CA GLN A 225 -11.52 -19.26 -14.58
C GLN A 225 -12.11 -19.07 -15.99
N ALA A 226 -11.79 -19.99 -16.87
CA ALA A 226 -12.29 -20.04 -18.24
C ALA A 226 -13.80 -20.30 -18.29
#